data_0c0b417893f7eef81e1c2100ccdb0659
#
_entry.id   0c0b417893f7eef81e1c2100ccdb0659
#
_cell.length_a   1.000
_cell.length_b   1.000
_cell.length_c   1.000
_cell.angle_alpha   90.00
_cell.angle_beta   90.00
_cell.angle_gamma   90.00
#
_symmetry.space_group_name_H-M   'P 1'
#
loop_
_entity.id
_entity.type
_entity.pdbx_description
1 polymer ?
#
loop_
_entity_poly.entity_id
_entity_poly.type
_entity_poly.pdbx_seq_one_letter_code
_entity_poly.pdbx_strand_id
1 'polypeptide(L)'
;MEIDITALAPIEQYKLLASTVVPRPIALVTTISDEFGDNAAPYSFFNCMGEDPPVMVLGLETKRHNQALKDTTVNIRDNGQFVIHLVDEAMAQAMNICAIDFPSNISEVEEAGLTLTPSRIVRPKRIVEAPVAFECEKIALLQIGPTRNIAIGKVVRMH
;
A
#
# COMPACT_ATOMS: atom_id res chain seq x y z
N MET A 1 -6.28 30.99 12.01
CA MET A 1 -6.27 29.85 12.98
C MET A 1 -4.90 29.22 12.91
N GLU A 2 -4.26 29.01 14.05
CA GLU A 2 -2.95 28.35 14.17
C GLU A 2 -3.12 27.14 15.11
N ILE A 3 -2.51 26.01 14.74
CA ILE A 3 -2.61 24.77 15.50
C ILE A 3 -1.20 24.23 15.71
N ASP A 4 -0.78 24.09 16.97
CA ASP A 4 0.43 23.34 17.31
C ASP A 4 0.13 21.84 17.17
N ILE A 5 0.54 21.26 16.05
CA ILE A 5 0.29 19.87 15.74
C ILE A 5 1.05 18.92 16.68
N THR A 6 2.16 19.35 17.28
CA THR A 6 2.98 18.54 18.17
C THR A 6 2.32 18.35 19.55
N ALA A 7 1.39 19.22 19.93
CA ALA A 7 0.61 19.11 21.16
C ALA A 7 -0.59 18.16 21.05
N LEU A 8 -0.89 17.67 19.82
CA LEU A 8 -2.05 16.80 19.58
C LEU A 8 -1.69 15.32 19.71
N ALA A 9 -2.69 14.52 20.10
CA ALA A 9 -2.55 13.06 20.05
C ALA A 9 -2.36 12.56 18.60
N PRO A 10 -1.64 11.44 18.36
CA PRO A 10 -1.36 10.94 17.01
C PRO A 10 -2.60 10.75 16.12
N ILE A 11 -3.73 10.36 16.71
CA ILE A 11 -4.99 10.20 15.96
C ILE A 11 -5.57 11.54 15.48
N GLU A 12 -5.37 12.61 16.25
CA GLU A 12 -5.83 13.95 15.89
C GLU A 12 -4.93 14.53 14.80
N GLN A 13 -3.60 14.35 14.92
CA GLN A 13 -2.64 14.69 13.86
C GLN A 13 -3.02 13.99 12.55
N TYR A 14 -3.30 12.69 12.60
CA TYR A 14 -3.74 11.92 11.43
C TYR A 14 -5.02 12.50 10.82
N LYS A 15 -6.05 12.78 11.63
CA LYS A 15 -7.32 13.35 11.16
C LYS A 15 -7.11 14.69 10.46
N LEU A 16 -6.31 15.59 11.03
CA LEU A 16 -6.02 16.88 10.43
C LEU A 16 -5.30 16.75 9.09
N LEU A 17 -4.23 15.97 9.03
CA LEU A 17 -3.48 15.75 7.79
C LEU A 17 -4.34 15.07 6.73
N ALA A 18 -5.11 14.05 7.11
CA ALA A 18 -5.94 13.31 6.18
C ALA A 18 -7.15 14.10 5.65
N SER A 19 -7.65 15.09 6.40
CA SER A 19 -8.75 15.97 5.98
C SER A 19 -8.31 17.17 5.16
N THR A 20 -7.04 17.57 5.27
CA THR A 20 -6.51 18.78 4.58
C THR A 20 -5.79 18.43 3.29
N VAL A 21 -5.10 17.30 3.22
CA VAL A 21 -4.41 16.84 2.00
C VAL A 21 -5.37 15.98 1.18
N VAL A 22 -6.21 16.62 0.37
CA VAL A 22 -7.23 15.98 -0.46
C VAL A 22 -7.30 16.65 -1.85
N PRO A 23 -7.67 15.91 -2.91
CA PRO A 23 -7.88 14.46 -2.95
C PRO A 23 -6.57 13.68 -2.83
N ARG A 24 -6.64 12.47 -2.27
CA ARG A 24 -5.53 11.52 -2.29
C ARG A 24 -5.89 10.35 -3.21
N PRO A 25 -4.99 9.93 -4.12
CA PRO A 25 -5.17 8.69 -4.84
C PRO A 25 -5.07 7.50 -3.88
N ILE A 26 -5.71 6.39 -4.22
CA ILE A 26 -5.60 5.13 -3.47
C ILE A 26 -4.75 4.16 -4.28
N ALA A 27 -3.69 3.65 -3.65
CA ALA A 27 -2.91 2.53 -4.12
C ALA A 27 -3.44 1.25 -3.48
N LEU A 28 -4.05 0.34 -4.24
CA LEU A 28 -4.26 -1.03 -3.80
C LEU A 28 -2.99 -1.81 -4.13
N VAL A 29 -2.25 -2.22 -3.10
CA VAL A 29 -0.91 -2.79 -3.25
C VAL A 29 -0.96 -4.29 -3.07
N THR A 30 -0.53 -5.05 -4.08
CA THR A 30 -0.30 -6.49 -3.93
C THR A 30 1.16 -6.77 -3.62
N THR A 31 1.37 -7.72 -2.73
CA THR A 31 2.67 -8.26 -2.34
C THR A 31 2.56 -9.78 -2.23
N ILE A 32 3.68 -10.46 -2.06
CA ILE A 32 3.71 -11.92 -1.88
C ILE A 32 4.54 -12.30 -0.66
N SER A 33 4.03 -13.22 0.13
CA SER A 33 4.76 -13.91 1.19
C SER A 33 5.14 -15.30 0.72
N ASP A 34 6.32 -15.80 1.09
CA ASP A 34 6.71 -17.17 0.82
C ASP A 34 5.92 -18.18 1.70
N GLU A 35 5.39 -17.73 2.83
CA GLU A 35 4.62 -18.55 3.78
C GLU A 35 3.11 -18.49 3.52
N PHE A 36 2.56 -17.28 3.30
CA PHE A 36 1.11 -17.03 3.25
C PHE A 36 0.57 -16.70 1.86
N GLY A 37 1.43 -16.57 0.84
CA GLY A 37 1.00 -16.28 -0.53
C GLY A 37 0.69 -14.82 -0.82
N ASP A 38 -0.33 -14.59 -1.66
CA ASP A 38 -0.70 -13.26 -2.15
C ASP A 38 -1.42 -12.44 -1.06
N ASN A 39 -1.06 -11.16 -0.94
CA ASN A 39 -1.64 -10.20 0.00
C ASN A 39 -2.03 -8.92 -0.75
N ALA A 40 -3.12 -8.27 -0.39
CA ALA A 40 -3.54 -6.99 -0.93
C ALA A 40 -3.99 -6.03 0.16
N ALA A 41 -3.51 -4.79 0.14
CA ALA A 41 -3.90 -3.76 1.09
C ALA A 41 -3.93 -2.36 0.46
N PRO A 42 -4.93 -1.50 0.81
CA PRO A 42 -5.03 -0.15 0.28
C PRO A 42 -4.24 0.87 1.10
N TYR A 43 -3.64 1.84 0.39
CA TYR A 43 -2.88 2.95 0.97
C TYR A 43 -3.26 4.26 0.29
N SER A 44 -3.62 5.28 1.07
CA SER A 44 -3.93 6.62 0.56
C SER A 44 -2.82 7.65 0.84
N PHE A 45 -1.79 7.30 1.61
CA PHE A 45 -0.54 8.07 1.65
C PHE A 45 0.37 7.56 0.55
N PHE A 46 0.10 8.01 -0.69
CA PHE A 46 0.67 7.50 -1.92
C PHE A 46 0.79 8.60 -2.96
N ASN A 47 1.91 8.62 -3.69
CA ASN A 47 2.04 9.44 -4.89
C ASN A 47 3.25 9.01 -5.76
N CYS A 48 3.31 9.58 -7.00
CA CYS A 48 4.46 9.57 -7.88
C CYS A 48 5.43 10.68 -7.46
N MET A 49 6.73 10.38 -7.35
CA MET A 49 7.74 11.32 -6.84
C MET A 49 8.91 11.59 -7.79
N GLY A 50 8.91 11.00 -8.97
CA GLY A 50 9.95 11.22 -9.97
C GLY A 50 9.71 10.44 -11.23
N GLU A 51 10.29 10.94 -12.33
CA GLU A 51 10.21 10.36 -13.68
C GLU A 51 11.54 9.75 -14.16
N ASP A 52 12.67 10.15 -13.59
CA ASP A 52 13.99 9.61 -13.88
C ASP A 52 14.83 9.43 -12.60
N PRO A 53 14.80 8.25 -11.99
CA PRO A 53 13.98 7.09 -12.33
C PRO A 53 12.48 7.32 -11.99
N PRO A 54 11.56 6.56 -12.63
CA PRO A 54 10.14 6.63 -12.29
C PRO A 54 9.91 6.04 -10.89
N VAL A 55 9.52 6.88 -9.93
CA VAL A 55 9.45 6.54 -8.50
C VAL A 55 8.05 6.74 -7.96
N MET A 56 7.57 5.72 -7.24
CA MET A 56 6.35 5.74 -6.43
C MET A 56 6.71 5.65 -4.95
N VAL A 57 5.94 6.36 -4.10
CA VAL A 57 6.15 6.39 -2.64
C VAL A 57 4.87 6.01 -1.92
N LEU A 58 4.99 5.11 -0.93
CA LEU A 58 3.90 4.63 -0.08
C LEU A 58 4.21 4.91 1.39
N GLY A 59 3.28 5.54 2.09
CA GLY A 59 3.29 5.62 3.54
C GLY A 59 2.60 4.39 4.16
N LEU A 60 3.38 3.55 4.82
CA LEU A 60 2.94 2.29 5.41
C LEU A 60 2.79 2.44 6.93
N GLU A 61 1.65 1.97 7.48
CA GLU A 61 1.40 1.97 8.91
C GLU A 61 1.52 0.55 9.51
N THR A 62 1.64 0.48 10.83
CA THR A 62 1.56 -0.77 11.59
C THR A 62 0.11 -1.19 11.84
N LYS A 63 -0.11 -2.46 12.23
CA LYS A 63 -1.40 -2.98 12.69
C LYS A 63 -1.83 -2.22 13.97
N ARG A 64 -3.09 -1.79 14.02
CA ARG A 64 -3.56 -0.89 15.09
C ARG A 64 -3.61 -1.55 16.48
N HIS A 65 -3.90 -2.85 16.53
CA HIS A 65 -4.15 -3.55 17.78
C HIS A 65 -2.86 -3.95 18.54
N ASN A 66 -1.74 -4.12 17.85
CA ASN A 66 -0.49 -4.61 18.45
C ASN A 66 0.77 -3.88 17.97
N GLN A 67 0.64 -2.87 17.08
CA GLN A 67 1.74 -2.12 16.48
C GLN A 67 2.74 -2.99 15.66
N ALA A 68 2.39 -4.23 15.35
CA ALA A 68 3.18 -5.06 14.47
C ALA A 68 3.18 -4.50 13.04
N LEU A 69 4.21 -4.81 12.27
CA LEU A 69 4.23 -4.46 10.85
C LEU A 69 3.08 -5.15 10.12
N LYS A 70 2.43 -4.43 9.19
CA LYS A 70 1.47 -5.03 8.28
C LYS A 70 2.18 -5.97 7.31
N ASP A 71 1.46 -6.98 6.82
CA ASP A 71 2.00 -8.01 5.93
C ASP A 71 2.62 -7.39 4.66
N THR A 72 2.00 -6.35 4.09
CA THR A 72 2.58 -5.56 2.98
C THR A 72 3.97 -5.03 3.32
N THR A 73 4.18 -4.47 4.53
CA THR A 73 5.47 -3.92 4.94
C THR A 73 6.52 -5.02 5.09
N VAL A 74 6.14 -6.14 5.69
CA VAL A 74 7.01 -7.33 5.84
C VAL A 74 7.41 -7.86 4.47
N ASN A 75 6.43 -8.06 3.58
CA ASN A 75 6.66 -8.60 2.24
C ASN A 75 7.56 -7.68 1.39
N ILE A 76 7.35 -6.35 1.43
CA ILE A 76 8.22 -5.37 0.73
C ILE A 76 9.63 -5.38 1.33
N ARG A 77 9.76 -5.50 2.65
CA ARG A 77 11.08 -5.59 3.31
C ARG A 77 11.85 -6.80 2.82
N ASP A 78 11.22 -7.95 2.82
CA ASP A 78 11.87 -9.25 2.63
C ASP A 78 12.04 -9.60 1.15
N ASN A 79 11.04 -9.34 0.30
CA ASN A 79 11.06 -9.69 -1.13
C ASN A 79 11.48 -8.54 -2.05
N GLY A 80 11.35 -7.30 -1.60
CA GLY A 80 11.76 -6.12 -2.38
C GLY A 80 10.90 -5.82 -3.62
N GLN A 81 9.74 -6.45 -3.76
CA GLN A 81 8.87 -6.32 -4.93
C GLN A 81 7.41 -6.13 -4.53
N PHE A 82 6.66 -5.34 -5.30
CA PHE A 82 5.24 -5.09 -5.10
C PHE A 82 4.59 -4.55 -6.37
N VAL A 83 3.25 -4.62 -6.43
CA VAL A 83 2.49 -3.99 -7.51
C VAL A 83 1.53 -2.99 -6.92
N ILE A 84 1.46 -1.79 -7.51
CA ILE A 84 0.52 -0.73 -7.16
C ILE A 84 -0.58 -0.72 -8.21
N HIS A 85 -1.85 -0.78 -7.76
CA HIS A 85 -3.02 -0.64 -8.63
C HIS A 85 -3.73 0.66 -8.28
N LEU A 86 -4.09 1.45 -9.30
CA LEU A 86 -4.99 2.59 -9.12
C LEU A 86 -6.42 2.08 -8.93
N VAL A 87 -7.09 2.63 -7.94
CA VAL A 87 -8.47 2.25 -7.60
C VAL A 87 -9.43 3.25 -8.22
N ASP A 88 -10.36 2.77 -9.03
CA ASP A 88 -11.50 3.53 -9.53
C ASP A 88 -12.77 3.26 -8.69
N GLU A 89 -13.89 3.88 -9.07
CA GLU A 89 -15.16 3.73 -8.36
C GLU A 89 -15.68 2.28 -8.41
N ALA A 90 -15.46 1.56 -9.52
CA ALA A 90 -15.90 0.19 -9.68
C ALA A 90 -15.21 -0.76 -8.68
N MET A 91 -13.96 -0.48 -8.32
CA MET A 91 -13.18 -1.26 -7.36
C MET A 91 -13.40 -0.85 -5.91
N ALA A 92 -14.14 0.22 -5.61
CA ALA A 92 -14.19 0.82 -4.27
C ALA A 92 -14.68 -0.16 -3.18
N GLN A 93 -15.65 -1.03 -3.48
CA GLN A 93 -16.13 -2.03 -2.51
C GLN A 93 -15.10 -3.12 -2.25
N ALA A 94 -14.50 -3.68 -3.29
CA ALA A 94 -13.46 -4.70 -3.17
C ALA A 94 -12.23 -4.14 -2.43
N MET A 95 -11.81 -2.92 -2.74
CA MET A 95 -10.72 -2.23 -2.02
C MET A 95 -11.04 -2.05 -0.53
N ASN A 96 -12.29 -1.73 -0.15
CA ASN A 96 -12.68 -1.63 1.26
C ASN A 96 -12.61 -2.98 2.00
N ILE A 97 -12.88 -4.09 1.32
CA ILE A 97 -12.68 -5.43 1.89
C ILE A 97 -11.20 -5.68 2.14
N CYS A 98 -10.32 -5.32 1.19
CA CYS A 98 -8.87 -5.41 1.38
C CYS A 98 -8.31 -4.49 2.49
N ALA A 99 -9.12 -3.56 3.03
CA ALA A 99 -8.73 -2.71 4.16
C ALA A 99 -8.95 -3.37 5.54
N ILE A 100 -9.62 -4.52 5.59
CA ILE A 100 -9.90 -5.25 6.82
C ILE A 100 -8.60 -5.93 7.29
N ASP A 101 -8.32 -5.84 8.60
CA ASP A 101 -7.16 -6.52 9.20
C ASP A 101 -7.48 -8.02 9.36
N PHE A 102 -7.38 -8.78 8.28
CA PHE A 102 -7.47 -10.25 8.33
C PHE A 102 -6.22 -10.89 8.95
N PRO A 103 -6.34 -12.11 9.48
CA PRO A 103 -5.16 -12.95 9.77
C PRO A 103 -4.32 -13.19 8.50
N SER A 104 -3.00 -13.29 8.63
CA SER A 104 -2.08 -13.38 7.48
C SER A 104 -2.29 -14.62 6.58
N ASN A 105 -3.02 -15.64 7.07
CA ASN A 105 -3.40 -16.83 6.31
C ASN A 105 -4.73 -16.70 5.55
N ILE A 106 -5.37 -15.53 5.59
CA ILE A 106 -6.58 -15.21 4.83
C ILE A 106 -6.19 -14.24 3.72
N SER A 107 -6.53 -14.58 2.49
CA SER A 107 -6.25 -13.74 1.32
C SER A 107 -7.32 -12.66 1.16
N GLU A 108 -6.94 -11.39 1.32
CA GLU A 108 -7.84 -10.24 1.07
C GLU A 108 -8.36 -10.23 -0.36
N VAL A 109 -7.56 -10.73 -1.30
CA VAL A 109 -7.95 -10.81 -2.73
C VAL A 109 -9.12 -11.76 -2.93
N GLU A 110 -9.08 -12.93 -2.29
CA GLU A 110 -10.16 -13.92 -2.36
C GLU A 110 -11.42 -13.41 -1.68
N GLU A 111 -11.30 -12.84 -0.48
CA GLU A 111 -12.42 -12.26 0.26
C GLU A 111 -13.07 -11.08 -0.49
N ALA A 112 -12.28 -10.30 -1.22
CA ALA A 112 -12.76 -9.19 -2.04
C ALA A 112 -13.32 -9.63 -3.41
N GLY A 113 -13.19 -10.91 -3.77
CA GLY A 113 -13.63 -11.43 -5.08
C GLY A 113 -12.83 -10.86 -6.26
N LEU A 114 -11.57 -10.47 -6.03
CA LEU A 114 -10.68 -9.93 -7.06
C LEU A 114 -9.94 -11.05 -7.79
N THR A 115 -9.62 -10.82 -9.06
CA THR A 115 -8.93 -11.78 -9.92
C THR A 115 -7.46 -11.44 -10.05
N LEU A 116 -6.58 -12.39 -9.71
CA LEU A 116 -5.14 -12.23 -9.90
C LEU A 116 -4.66 -12.76 -11.25
N THR A 117 -3.70 -12.03 -11.85
CA THR A 117 -2.97 -12.46 -13.05
C THR A 117 -1.46 -12.27 -12.85
N PRO A 118 -0.61 -13.13 -13.42
CA PRO A 118 0.84 -12.99 -13.27
C PRO A 118 1.35 -11.61 -13.74
N SER A 119 2.27 -11.04 -12.98
CA SER A 119 3.10 -9.91 -13.40
C SER A 119 4.12 -10.35 -14.47
N ARG A 120 4.76 -9.37 -15.13
CA ARG A 120 5.76 -9.64 -16.18
C ARG A 120 7.19 -9.62 -15.66
N ILE A 121 7.47 -8.82 -14.64
CA ILE A 121 8.82 -8.58 -14.11
C ILE A 121 8.92 -9.00 -12.65
N VAL A 122 7.93 -8.61 -11.81
CA VAL A 122 7.96 -8.89 -10.38
C VAL A 122 7.17 -10.15 -10.00
N ARG A 123 7.44 -10.73 -8.84
CA ARG A 123 6.75 -11.93 -8.34
C ARG A 123 5.30 -11.68 -7.92
N PRO A 124 4.98 -10.58 -7.19
CA PRO A 124 3.59 -10.28 -6.82
C PRO A 124 2.70 -10.17 -8.05
N LYS A 125 1.50 -10.76 -7.97
CA LYS A 125 0.53 -10.77 -9.07
C LYS A 125 -0.21 -9.45 -9.18
N ARG A 126 -0.74 -9.16 -10.36
CA ARG A 126 -1.60 -8.00 -10.64
C ARG A 126 -3.07 -8.35 -10.46
N ILE A 127 -3.86 -7.36 -10.10
CA ILE A 127 -5.33 -7.42 -10.07
C ILE A 127 -5.85 -7.07 -11.47
N VAL A 128 -6.69 -7.94 -12.03
CA VAL A 128 -7.22 -7.82 -13.40
C VAL A 128 -8.19 -6.64 -13.52
N GLU A 129 -8.99 -6.39 -12.50
CA GLU A 129 -10.02 -5.36 -12.46
C GLU A 129 -9.46 -3.93 -12.39
N ALA A 130 -8.18 -3.78 -12.03
CA ALA A 130 -7.57 -2.47 -11.89
C ALA A 130 -7.33 -1.79 -13.25
N PRO A 131 -7.74 -0.53 -13.43
CA PRO A 131 -7.55 0.19 -14.68
C PRO A 131 -6.08 0.46 -15.01
N VAL A 132 -5.22 0.53 -14.00
CA VAL A 132 -3.76 0.73 -14.15
C VAL A 132 -3.03 -0.04 -13.06
N ALA A 133 -1.94 -0.73 -13.45
CA ALA A 133 -1.04 -1.40 -12.52
C ALA A 133 0.43 -1.02 -12.78
N PHE A 134 1.19 -0.79 -11.70
CA PHE A 134 2.62 -0.50 -11.75
C PHE A 134 3.40 -1.61 -11.01
N GLU A 135 4.22 -2.37 -11.74
CA GLU A 135 5.15 -3.31 -11.14
C GLU A 135 6.35 -2.52 -10.60
N CYS A 136 6.68 -2.73 -9.33
CA CYS A 136 7.67 -1.94 -8.62
C CYS A 136 8.76 -2.80 -7.96
N GLU A 137 9.99 -2.32 -8.05
CA GLU A 137 11.13 -2.82 -7.27
C GLU A 137 11.50 -1.81 -6.18
N LYS A 138 11.69 -2.30 -4.97
CA LYS A 138 12.05 -1.47 -3.81
C LYS A 138 13.41 -0.80 -4.01
N ILE A 139 13.44 0.54 -3.93
CA ILE A 139 14.67 1.32 -3.78
C ILE A 139 15.05 1.40 -2.30
N ALA A 140 14.08 1.72 -1.45
CA ALA A 140 14.29 1.88 -0.01
C ALA A 140 13.01 1.57 0.78
N LEU A 141 13.19 1.16 2.02
CA LEU A 141 12.15 1.11 3.04
C LEU A 141 12.69 1.83 4.27
N LEU A 142 12.13 3.00 4.56
CA LEU A 142 12.59 3.89 5.62
C LEU A 142 11.63 3.81 6.81
N GLN A 143 12.14 3.44 7.97
CA GLN A 143 11.39 3.58 9.21
C GLN A 143 11.56 5.02 9.74
N ILE A 144 10.47 5.78 9.80
CA ILE A 144 10.46 7.19 10.24
C ILE A 144 9.87 7.39 11.64
N GLY A 145 9.51 6.31 12.29
CA GLY A 145 8.97 6.31 13.64
C GLY A 145 8.59 4.90 14.05
N PRO A 146 8.07 4.71 15.27
CA PRO A 146 7.73 3.37 15.76
C PRO A 146 6.60 2.70 14.96
N THR A 147 5.72 3.50 14.35
CA THR A 147 4.50 3.01 13.67
C THR A 147 4.44 3.38 12.19
N ARG A 148 5.48 3.98 11.62
CA ARG A 148 5.45 4.48 10.24
C ARG A 148 6.69 4.09 9.46
N ASN A 149 6.45 3.60 8.24
CA ASN A 149 7.47 3.33 7.25
C ASN A 149 7.12 4.05 5.94
N ILE A 150 8.13 4.38 5.15
CA ILE A 150 7.98 4.86 3.78
C ILE A 150 8.66 3.86 2.86
N ALA A 151 7.89 3.28 1.96
CA ALA A 151 8.43 2.47 0.87
C ALA A 151 8.62 3.35 -0.37
N ILE A 152 9.81 3.27 -0.96
CA ILE A 152 10.17 3.93 -2.20
C ILE A 152 10.42 2.83 -3.23
N GLY A 153 9.64 2.83 -4.31
CA GLY A 153 9.71 1.85 -5.38
C GLY A 153 10.00 2.47 -6.73
N LYS A 154 10.91 1.85 -7.49
CA LYS A 154 11.11 2.14 -8.91
C LYS A 154 10.06 1.39 -9.70
N VAL A 155 9.32 2.09 -10.54
CA VAL A 155 8.41 1.47 -11.51
C VAL A 155 9.24 0.82 -12.61
N VAL A 156 9.05 -0.49 -12.81
CA VAL A 156 9.77 -1.27 -13.83
C VAL A 156 8.86 -1.71 -14.98
N ARG A 157 7.53 -1.67 -14.76
CA ARG A 157 6.52 -1.89 -15.80
C ARG A 157 5.19 -1.26 -15.43
N MET A 158 4.44 -0.83 -16.43
CA MET A 158 3.07 -0.33 -16.33
C MET A 158 2.15 -1.15 -17.25
N HIS A 159 0.93 -1.39 -16.78
CA HIS A 159 -0.16 -2.07 -17.49
C HIS A 159 -1.39 -1.18 -17.52
#